data_82103ef85c8f7e8d7ef1fe58c089bb43
#
_entry.id   82103ef85c8f7e8d7ef1fe58c089bb43
#
_cell.length_a   1.000
_cell.length_b   1.000
_cell.length_c   1.000
_cell.angle_alpha   90.00
_cell.angle_beta   90.00
_cell.angle_gamma   90.00
#
_symmetry.space_group_name_H-M   'P 1'
#
loop_
_entity.id
_entity.type
_entity.pdbx_description
1 polymer ?
#
loop_
_entity_poly.entity_id
_entity_poly.type
_entity_poly.pdbx_seq_one_letter_code
_entity_poly.pdbx_strand_id
1 'polypeptide(L)'
;MYTVLLDSSNTNLSVGLAKDNLLLESISYEAWQRQSEYMIPELNKLLEKYGVKRNEISSVMVAKGPGSYTGVRIAITIAKTIAVALGVKLYPVSSLRVQKDGKNPSICLINARSGRSYIGVYEGNNTVLEDQIMKNDEVLKYIDSHPSYSVCGDVKYLGLDSKETNNVLEMLSLKDCVEDVNPLSLKPVYMKD
;
A
#
# COMPACT_ATOMS: atom_id res chain seq x y z
N MET A 1 -10.07 18.69 5.90
CA MET A 1 -10.25 17.94 4.62
C MET A 1 -9.97 16.47 4.85
N TYR A 2 -10.76 15.55 4.23
CA TYR A 2 -10.59 14.12 4.46
C TYR A 2 -9.84 13.44 3.31
N THR A 3 -9.01 12.47 3.67
CA THR A 3 -8.28 11.60 2.74
C THR A 3 -8.71 10.15 2.96
N VAL A 4 -9.08 9.48 1.88
CA VAL A 4 -9.35 8.03 1.85
C VAL A 4 -8.07 7.29 1.46
N LEU A 5 -7.76 6.19 2.15
CA LEU A 5 -6.56 5.38 1.90
C LEU A 5 -6.97 3.93 1.61
N LEU A 6 -6.47 3.36 0.51
CA LEU A 6 -6.88 2.04 0.01
C LEU A 6 -5.67 1.20 -0.38
N ASP A 7 -5.59 -0.03 0.17
CA ASP A 7 -4.62 -1.04 -0.23
C ASP A 7 -5.25 -2.43 -0.24
N SER A 8 -5.09 -3.18 -1.31
CA SER A 8 -5.38 -4.60 -1.43
C SER A 8 -4.33 -5.31 -2.29
N SER A 9 -3.10 -4.83 -2.23
CA SER A 9 -1.99 -5.31 -3.06
C SER A 9 -1.44 -6.67 -2.64
N ASN A 10 -1.80 -7.16 -1.46
CA ASN A 10 -1.42 -8.48 -0.93
C ASN A 10 -2.66 -9.28 -0.46
N THR A 11 -2.53 -10.17 0.51
CA THR A 11 -3.63 -10.95 1.09
C THR A 11 -4.58 -10.09 1.93
N ASN A 12 -4.10 -8.98 2.46
CA ASN A 12 -4.87 -8.10 3.32
C ASN A 12 -5.68 -7.08 2.50
N LEU A 13 -6.81 -6.71 3.08
CA LEU A 13 -7.55 -5.52 2.76
C LEU A 13 -7.18 -4.45 3.79
N SER A 14 -6.80 -3.27 3.33
CA SER A 14 -6.55 -2.13 4.22
C SER A 14 -7.31 -0.91 3.71
N VAL A 15 -8.11 -0.30 4.59
CA VAL A 15 -8.88 0.91 4.34
C VAL A 15 -8.61 1.89 5.47
N GLY A 16 -8.40 3.16 5.14
CA GLY A 16 -8.20 4.20 6.13
C GLY A 16 -8.92 5.48 5.82
N LEU A 17 -9.16 6.24 6.88
CA LEU A 17 -9.70 7.59 6.83
C LEU A 17 -8.80 8.52 7.62
N ALA A 18 -8.33 9.60 6.99
CA ALA A 18 -7.54 10.62 7.63
C ALA A 18 -8.20 12.00 7.50
N LYS A 19 -7.94 12.87 8.46
CA LYS A 19 -8.34 14.28 8.44
C LYS A 19 -7.12 15.15 8.64
N ASP A 20 -6.90 16.09 7.72
CA ASP A 20 -5.80 17.08 7.80
C ASP A 20 -4.43 16.43 8.12
N ASN A 21 -4.09 15.36 7.40
CA ASN A 21 -2.89 14.53 7.54
C ASN A 21 -2.77 13.76 8.88
N LEU A 22 -3.85 13.67 9.65
CA LEU A 22 -3.92 12.83 10.85
C LEU A 22 -4.80 11.61 10.56
N LEU A 23 -4.27 10.41 10.75
CA LEU A 23 -5.03 9.16 10.62
C LEU A 23 -6.09 9.10 11.73
N LEU A 24 -7.37 9.06 11.35
CA LEU A 24 -8.47 8.89 12.29
C LEU A 24 -8.64 7.42 12.67
N GLU A 25 -8.69 6.56 11.66
CA GLU A 25 -8.80 5.11 11.85
C GLU A 25 -8.36 4.36 10.60
N SER A 26 -7.89 3.14 10.81
CA SER A 26 -7.63 2.17 9.74
C SER A 26 -8.20 0.81 10.09
N ILE A 27 -8.69 0.12 9.08
CA ILE A 27 -9.16 -1.26 9.13
C ILE A 27 -8.21 -2.07 8.26
N SER A 28 -7.60 -3.12 8.82
CA SER A 28 -6.73 -4.02 8.06
C SER A 28 -6.92 -5.45 8.55
N TYR A 29 -7.24 -6.35 7.63
CA TYR A 29 -7.38 -7.78 7.93
C TYR A 29 -7.20 -8.62 6.67
N GLU A 30 -6.96 -9.92 6.86
CA GLU A 30 -6.86 -10.86 5.75
C GLU A 30 -8.24 -11.08 5.10
N ALA A 31 -8.37 -10.64 3.84
CA ALA A 31 -9.58 -10.75 3.04
C ALA A 31 -9.30 -11.47 1.71
N TRP A 32 -8.49 -12.51 1.75
CA TRP A 32 -8.04 -13.24 0.57
C TRP A 32 -9.18 -13.57 -0.39
N GLN A 33 -9.04 -13.15 -1.65
CA GLN A 33 -10.02 -13.29 -2.74
C GLN A 33 -11.38 -12.59 -2.55
N ARG A 34 -11.57 -11.85 -1.43
CA ARG A 34 -12.83 -11.14 -1.11
C ARG A 34 -12.66 -9.64 -0.95
N GLN A 35 -11.51 -9.08 -1.33
CA GLN A 35 -11.23 -7.65 -1.16
C GLN A 35 -12.23 -6.77 -1.91
N SER A 36 -12.73 -7.21 -3.08
CA SER A 36 -13.76 -6.49 -3.85
C SER A 36 -15.12 -6.41 -3.14
N GLU A 37 -15.43 -7.41 -2.32
CA GLU A 37 -16.70 -7.45 -1.57
C GLU A 37 -16.67 -6.52 -0.36
N TYR A 38 -15.51 -6.36 0.28
CA TYR A 38 -15.39 -5.68 1.57
C TYR A 38 -14.87 -4.24 1.49
N MET A 39 -14.09 -3.86 0.47
CA MET A 39 -13.42 -2.55 0.46
C MET A 39 -14.39 -1.38 0.55
N ILE A 40 -15.48 -1.39 -0.21
CA ILE A 40 -16.49 -0.33 -0.16
C ILE A 40 -17.32 -0.38 1.14
N PRO A 41 -17.81 -1.54 1.62
CA PRO A 41 -18.45 -1.63 2.94
C PRO A 41 -17.57 -1.11 4.09
N GLU A 42 -16.28 -1.45 4.14
CA GLU A 42 -15.40 -0.97 5.19
C GLU A 42 -15.15 0.55 5.10
N LEU A 43 -14.99 1.07 3.88
CA LEU A 43 -14.92 2.51 3.69
C LEU A 43 -16.19 3.23 4.17
N ASN A 44 -17.37 2.71 3.83
CA ASN A 44 -18.64 3.29 4.27
C ASN A 44 -18.78 3.29 5.79
N LYS A 45 -18.39 2.20 6.48
CA LYS A 45 -18.37 2.15 7.95
C LYS A 45 -17.52 3.27 8.55
N LEU A 46 -16.33 3.52 8.00
CA LEU A 46 -15.48 4.63 8.48
C LEU A 46 -16.14 5.98 8.25
N LEU A 47 -16.67 6.22 7.05
CA LEU A 47 -17.34 7.49 6.73
C LEU A 47 -18.56 7.74 7.64
N GLU A 48 -19.40 6.73 7.88
CA GLU A 48 -20.56 6.80 8.76
C GLU A 48 -20.14 7.05 10.22
N LYS A 49 -19.15 6.29 10.72
CA LYS A 49 -18.63 6.42 12.09
C LYS A 49 -18.16 7.83 12.41
N TYR A 50 -17.49 8.48 11.45
CA TYR A 50 -16.97 9.85 11.62
C TYR A 50 -17.89 10.95 11.07
N GLY A 51 -19.09 10.60 10.60
CA GLY A 51 -20.08 11.52 10.06
C GLY A 51 -19.61 12.27 8.82
N VAL A 52 -18.71 11.68 8.02
CA VAL A 52 -18.08 12.32 6.87
C VAL A 52 -18.99 12.24 5.64
N LYS A 53 -19.31 13.39 5.08
CA LYS A 53 -20.06 13.50 3.83
C LYS A 53 -19.11 13.36 2.63
N ARG A 54 -19.62 12.85 1.51
CA ARG A 54 -18.82 12.62 0.29
C ARG A 54 -18.12 13.87 -0.23
N ASN A 55 -18.76 15.03 -0.12
CA ASN A 55 -18.20 16.32 -0.54
C ASN A 55 -17.13 16.89 0.39
N GLU A 56 -16.87 16.27 1.53
CA GLU A 56 -15.78 16.62 2.45
C GLU A 56 -14.48 15.83 2.16
N ILE A 57 -14.58 14.79 1.32
CA ILE A 57 -13.40 14.05 0.83
C ILE A 57 -12.67 14.95 -0.16
N SER A 58 -11.37 15.13 0.03
CA SER A 58 -10.52 15.98 -0.81
C SER A 58 -9.45 15.20 -1.58
N SER A 59 -9.16 13.98 -1.16
CA SER A 59 -8.15 13.15 -1.82
C SER A 59 -8.33 11.67 -1.54
N VAL A 60 -7.76 10.86 -2.43
CA VAL A 60 -7.64 9.41 -2.28
C VAL A 60 -6.17 9.04 -2.44
N MET A 61 -5.66 8.18 -1.56
CA MET A 61 -4.36 7.52 -1.72
C MET A 61 -4.58 6.05 -2.00
N VAL A 62 -3.75 5.46 -2.85
CA VAL A 62 -3.91 4.05 -3.25
C VAL A 62 -2.57 3.36 -3.50
N ALA A 63 -2.43 2.12 -3.02
CA ALA A 63 -1.32 1.25 -3.37
C ALA A 63 -1.47 0.80 -4.84
N LYS A 64 -0.48 1.19 -5.68
CA LYS A 64 -0.52 0.95 -7.13
C LYS A 64 0.18 -0.34 -7.60
N GLY A 65 0.69 -1.13 -6.69
CA GLY A 65 1.56 -2.28 -6.96
C GLY A 65 3.04 -1.94 -6.66
N PRO A 66 3.93 -2.92 -6.81
CA PRO A 66 3.65 -4.30 -7.26
C PRO A 66 2.85 -5.12 -6.24
N GLY A 67 2.30 -6.27 -6.67
CA GLY A 67 1.57 -7.17 -5.77
C GLY A 67 0.56 -8.07 -6.49
N SER A 68 -0.49 -8.46 -5.76
CA SER A 68 -1.59 -9.25 -6.28
C SER A 68 -2.24 -8.59 -7.50
N TYR A 69 -2.23 -9.27 -8.64
CA TYR A 69 -2.79 -8.76 -9.90
C TYR A 69 -4.23 -8.29 -9.75
N THR A 70 -5.06 -9.10 -9.11
CA THR A 70 -6.48 -8.78 -8.87
C THR A 70 -6.62 -7.72 -7.79
N GLY A 71 -5.90 -7.86 -6.68
CA GLY A 71 -5.99 -6.95 -5.54
C GLY A 71 -5.61 -5.51 -5.92
N VAL A 72 -4.47 -5.30 -6.57
CA VAL A 72 -4.04 -3.96 -7.00
C VAL A 72 -5.10 -3.31 -7.91
N ARG A 73 -5.71 -4.08 -8.82
CA ARG A 73 -6.78 -3.57 -9.70
C ARG A 73 -8.02 -3.16 -8.95
N ILE A 74 -8.43 -3.93 -7.93
CA ILE A 74 -9.59 -3.59 -7.09
C ILE A 74 -9.37 -2.22 -6.44
N ALA A 75 -8.27 -2.03 -5.71
CA ALA A 75 -7.99 -0.77 -5.03
C ALA A 75 -7.90 0.40 -6.01
N ILE A 76 -7.18 0.25 -7.11
CA ILE A 76 -7.03 1.31 -8.12
C ILE A 76 -8.38 1.64 -8.77
N THR A 77 -9.20 0.66 -9.12
CA THR A 77 -10.51 0.91 -9.75
C THR A 77 -11.41 1.71 -8.80
N ILE A 78 -11.49 1.31 -7.54
CA ILE A 78 -12.27 2.02 -6.52
C ILE A 78 -11.72 3.44 -6.32
N ALA A 79 -10.41 3.59 -6.16
CA ALA A 79 -9.76 4.90 -5.98
C ALA A 79 -10.01 5.85 -7.16
N LYS A 80 -9.88 5.35 -8.39
CA LYS A 80 -10.18 6.11 -9.62
C LYS A 80 -11.65 6.53 -9.68
N THR A 81 -12.56 5.61 -9.36
CA THR A 81 -14.00 5.90 -9.37
C THR A 81 -14.33 7.01 -8.37
N ILE A 82 -13.81 6.94 -7.15
CA ILE A 82 -14.00 7.99 -6.14
C ILE A 82 -13.39 9.32 -6.63
N ALA A 83 -12.16 9.30 -7.12
CA ALA A 83 -11.46 10.50 -7.55
C ALA A 83 -12.17 11.21 -8.72
N VAL A 84 -12.66 10.45 -9.71
CA VAL A 84 -13.41 11.00 -10.85
C VAL A 84 -14.79 11.49 -10.41
N ALA A 85 -15.53 10.69 -9.63
CA ALA A 85 -16.89 11.03 -9.23
C ALA A 85 -16.98 12.26 -8.33
N LEU A 86 -15.95 12.48 -7.48
CA LEU A 86 -15.89 13.61 -6.55
C LEU A 86 -15.02 14.77 -7.05
N GLY A 87 -14.28 14.61 -8.14
CA GLY A 87 -13.34 15.62 -8.64
C GLY A 87 -12.18 15.89 -7.69
N VAL A 88 -11.68 14.85 -6.99
CA VAL A 88 -10.65 14.99 -5.96
C VAL A 88 -9.31 14.43 -6.41
N LYS A 89 -8.24 14.81 -5.71
CA LYS A 89 -6.87 14.38 -6.01
C LYS A 89 -6.67 12.88 -5.77
N LEU A 90 -5.82 12.24 -6.59
CA LEU A 90 -5.47 10.83 -6.49
C LEU A 90 -3.95 10.66 -6.37
N TYR A 91 -3.49 10.10 -5.26
CA TYR A 91 -2.08 9.88 -4.95
C TYR A 91 -1.74 8.37 -4.98
N PRO A 92 -1.07 7.90 -6.04
CA PRO A 92 -0.63 6.51 -6.12
C PRO A 92 0.71 6.31 -5.41
N VAL A 93 0.80 5.28 -4.57
CA VAL A 93 2.02 4.92 -3.83
C VAL A 93 2.46 3.49 -4.14
N SER A 94 3.75 3.20 -3.98
CA SER A 94 4.25 1.83 -4.10
C SER A 94 3.69 0.93 -3.01
N SER A 95 3.24 -0.28 -3.38
CA SER A 95 2.77 -1.29 -2.41
C SER A 95 3.88 -1.84 -1.52
N LEU A 96 5.13 -1.78 -1.94
CA LEU A 96 6.28 -2.10 -1.11
C LEU A 96 6.56 -0.97 -0.11
N ARG A 97 6.57 0.27 -0.59
CA ARG A 97 6.93 1.42 0.24
C ARG A 97 5.96 1.65 1.41
N VAL A 98 4.70 1.30 1.27
CA VAL A 98 3.71 1.41 2.36
C VAL A 98 3.89 0.36 3.46
N GLN A 99 4.77 -0.62 3.28
CA GLN A 99 5.07 -1.66 4.26
C GLN A 99 6.26 -1.32 5.15
N LYS A 100 6.98 -0.23 4.90
CA LYS A 100 8.19 0.16 5.66
C LYS A 100 7.91 0.39 7.15
N ASP A 101 8.93 0.24 7.98
CA ASP A 101 8.90 0.43 9.43
C ASP A 101 9.22 1.90 9.78
N GLY A 102 8.32 2.81 9.47
CA GLY A 102 8.46 4.23 9.80
C GLY A 102 9.71 4.85 9.18
N LYS A 103 10.62 5.32 10.04
CA LYS A 103 11.91 5.93 9.64
C LYS A 103 13.06 4.93 9.62
N ASN A 104 12.85 3.71 10.13
CA ASN A 104 13.89 2.70 10.18
C ASN A 104 14.21 2.16 8.79
N PRO A 105 15.48 1.77 8.52
CA PRO A 105 15.83 1.08 7.29
C PRO A 105 14.99 -0.19 7.16
N SER A 106 14.34 -0.38 6.02
CA SER A 106 13.34 -1.43 5.83
C SER A 106 13.51 -2.13 4.48
N ILE A 107 13.58 -3.46 4.51
CA ILE A 107 13.51 -4.33 3.34
C ILE A 107 12.05 -4.78 3.23
N CYS A 108 11.34 -4.25 2.24
CA CYS A 108 9.92 -4.51 2.03
C CYS A 108 9.73 -5.56 0.94
N LEU A 109 8.93 -6.59 1.23
CA LEU A 109 8.82 -7.76 0.38
C LEU A 109 7.35 -8.13 0.13
N ILE A 110 7.07 -8.57 -1.10
CA ILE A 110 5.82 -9.22 -1.49
C ILE A 110 6.17 -10.46 -2.33
N ASN A 111 5.49 -11.57 -2.10
CA ASN A 111 5.67 -12.80 -2.87
C ASN A 111 5.32 -12.61 -4.36
N ALA A 112 6.31 -12.65 -5.24
CA ALA A 112 6.12 -12.56 -6.69
C ALA A 112 5.88 -13.92 -7.35
N ARG A 113 5.82 -15.01 -6.56
CA ARG A 113 5.66 -16.40 -7.00
C ARG A 113 6.90 -16.94 -7.75
N SER A 114 6.88 -18.23 -8.05
CA SER A 114 7.93 -18.90 -8.86
C SER A 114 9.36 -18.66 -8.33
N GLY A 115 9.55 -18.70 -7.01
CA GLY A 115 10.87 -18.54 -6.38
C GLY A 115 11.42 -17.10 -6.43
N ARG A 116 10.54 -16.10 -6.55
CA ARG A 116 10.91 -14.69 -6.64
C ARG A 116 10.09 -13.82 -5.68
N SER A 117 10.65 -12.68 -5.36
CA SER A 117 10.05 -11.62 -4.55
C SER A 117 10.00 -10.31 -5.31
N TYR A 118 8.97 -9.52 -5.09
CA TYR A 118 9.07 -8.08 -5.24
C TYR A 118 9.81 -7.54 -4.03
N ILE A 119 10.82 -6.71 -4.24
CA ILE A 119 11.64 -6.10 -3.19
C ILE A 119 11.77 -4.60 -3.44
N GLY A 120 11.68 -3.83 -2.37
CA GLY A 120 12.05 -2.42 -2.30
C GLY A 120 12.71 -2.14 -0.97
N VAL A 121 13.70 -1.26 -0.93
CA VAL A 121 14.42 -0.94 0.31
C VAL A 121 14.37 0.55 0.55
N TYR A 122 13.96 0.94 1.74
CA TYR A 122 13.70 2.33 2.10
C TYR A 122 14.31 2.68 3.45
N GLU A 123 14.77 3.92 3.56
CA GLU A 123 15.22 4.52 4.82
C GLU A 123 14.49 5.86 5.00
N GLY A 124 13.50 5.89 5.89
CA GLY A 124 12.57 7.00 6.00
C GLY A 124 11.88 7.28 4.67
N ASN A 125 12.12 8.47 4.10
CA ASN A 125 11.57 8.86 2.80
C ASN A 125 12.52 8.59 1.62
N ASN A 126 13.74 8.10 1.89
CA ASN A 126 14.71 7.79 0.84
C ASN A 126 14.49 6.38 0.31
N THR A 127 14.67 6.21 -0.99
CA THR A 127 14.74 4.90 -1.64
C THR A 127 16.19 4.48 -1.72
N VAL A 128 16.51 3.36 -1.06
CA VAL A 128 17.85 2.74 -1.09
C VAL A 128 17.96 1.75 -2.24
N LEU A 129 16.89 0.98 -2.47
CA LEU A 129 16.75 0.08 -3.61
C LEU A 129 15.36 0.27 -4.20
N GLU A 130 15.32 0.61 -5.49
CA GLU A 130 14.03 0.76 -6.21
C GLU A 130 13.26 -0.56 -6.28
N ASP A 131 11.95 -0.44 -6.37
CA ASP A 131 11.06 -1.60 -6.50
C ASP A 131 11.46 -2.45 -7.70
N GLN A 132 11.75 -3.73 -7.46
CA GLN A 132 12.17 -4.67 -8.49
C GLN A 132 11.79 -6.11 -8.16
N ILE A 133 11.99 -7.00 -9.13
CA ILE A 133 11.92 -8.45 -8.92
C ILE A 133 13.31 -8.98 -8.61
N MET A 134 13.40 -9.85 -7.60
CA MET A 134 14.65 -10.51 -7.22
C MET A 134 14.38 -11.98 -6.90
N LYS A 135 15.32 -12.89 -7.17
CA LYS A 135 15.21 -14.30 -6.77
C LYS A 135 15.26 -14.43 -5.25
N ASN A 136 14.55 -15.40 -4.71
CA ASN A 136 14.45 -15.57 -3.25
C ASN A 136 15.81 -15.82 -2.58
N ASP A 137 16.72 -16.55 -3.23
CA ASP A 137 18.07 -16.80 -2.72
C ASP A 137 18.95 -15.52 -2.69
N GLU A 138 18.74 -14.62 -3.65
CA GLU A 138 19.41 -13.31 -3.66
C GLU A 138 18.81 -12.37 -2.59
N VAL A 139 17.47 -12.43 -2.38
CA VAL A 139 16.79 -11.68 -1.30
C VAL A 139 17.32 -12.10 0.06
N LEU A 140 17.46 -13.40 0.33
CA LEU A 140 18.00 -13.91 1.59
C LEU A 140 19.43 -13.42 1.82
N LYS A 141 20.30 -13.47 0.81
CA LYS A 141 21.67 -12.92 0.88
C LYS A 141 21.67 -11.42 1.14
N TYR A 142 20.72 -10.68 0.53
CA TYR A 142 20.58 -9.25 0.77
C TYR A 142 20.20 -8.95 2.22
N ILE A 143 19.26 -9.70 2.77
CA ILE A 143 18.85 -9.59 4.19
C ILE A 143 20.03 -9.90 5.11
N ASP A 144 20.73 -11.00 4.88
CA ASP A 144 21.92 -11.40 5.68
C ASP A 144 23.02 -10.34 5.70
N SER A 145 23.17 -9.61 4.58
CA SER A 145 24.15 -8.51 4.47
C SER A 145 23.69 -7.20 5.12
N HIS A 146 22.41 -7.10 5.53
CA HIS A 146 21.82 -5.91 6.15
C HIS A 146 21.09 -6.26 7.47
N PRO A 147 21.79 -6.81 8.48
CA PRO A 147 21.15 -7.36 9.69
C PRO A 147 20.47 -6.31 10.57
N SER A 148 20.75 -5.03 10.36
CA SER A 148 20.10 -3.92 11.07
C SER A 148 18.82 -3.43 10.43
N TYR A 149 18.47 -3.92 9.23
CA TYR A 149 17.26 -3.50 8.53
C TYR A 149 16.04 -4.31 8.99
N SER A 150 14.91 -3.64 9.18
CA SER A 150 13.63 -4.31 9.42
C SER A 150 13.17 -5.03 8.17
N VAL A 151 12.79 -6.29 8.29
CA VAL A 151 12.18 -7.06 7.20
C VAL A 151 10.67 -6.95 7.32
N CYS A 152 10.01 -6.42 6.29
CA CYS A 152 8.59 -6.03 6.32
C CYS A 152 7.80 -6.68 5.18
N GLY A 153 6.51 -6.91 5.41
CA GLY A 153 5.57 -7.36 4.40
C GLY A 153 5.29 -8.85 4.39
N ASP A 154 4.99 -9.40 3.20
CA ASP A 154 4.72 -10.83 3.06
C ASP A 154 6.03 -11.60 2.92
N VAL A 155 6.50 -12.21 4.02
CA VAL A 155 7.80 -12.87 4.10
C VAL A 155 7.73 -14.33 4.57
N LYS A 156 6.54 -14.80 4.95
CA LYS A 156 6.33 -16.18 5.43
C LYS A 156 6.77 -17.24 4.44
N TYR A 157 6.67 -16.98 3.14
CA TYR A 157 7.12 -17.89 2.09
C TYR A 157 8.65 -18.06 2.02
N LEU A 158 9.40 -17.16 2.67
CA LEU A 158 10.86 -17.26 2.87
C LEU A 158 11.23 -17.92 4.20
N GLY A 159 10.25 -18.28 5.03
CA GLY A 159 10.47 -18.79 6.39
C GLY A 159 10.91 -17.69 7.38
N LEU A 160 10.60 -16.44 7.10
CA LEU A 160 10.98 -15.29 7.92
C LEU A 160 9.76 -14.72 8.66
N ASP A 161 10.04 -14.02 9.76
CA ASP A 161 9.06 -13.20 10.46
C ASP A 161 9.11 -11.75 9.94
N SER A 162 7.93 -11.16 9.74
CA SER A 162 7.78 -9.77 9.35
C SER A 162 7.75 -8.86 10.56
N LYS A 163 8.40 -7.71 10.46
CA LYS A 163 8.10 -6.58 11.35
C LYS A 163 6.65 -6.15 11.11
N GLU A 164 5.89 -6.03 12.18
CA GLU A 164 4.51 -5.54 12.11
C GLU A 164 4.48 -4.04 11.83
N THR A 165 3.77 -3.63 10.79
CA THR A 165 3.65 -2.24 10.33
C THR A 165 2.20 -1.90 10.02
N ASN A 166 1.86 -0.62 10.06
CA ASN A 166 0.55 -0.15 9.64
C ASN A 166 0.65 0.49 8.25
N ASN A 167 0.32 -0.27 7.20
CA ASN A 167 0.41 0.18 5.81
C ASN A 167 -0.38 1.46 5.53
N VAL A 168 -1.50 1.66 6.22
CA VAL A 168 -2.35 2.85 6.02
C VAL A 168 -1.68 4.09 6.62
N LEU A 169 -1.07 3.96 7.81
CA LEU A 169 -0.32 5.04 8.43
C LEU A 169 0.92 5.40 7.59
N GLU A 170 1.64 4.39 7.11
CA GLU A 170 2.80 4.60 6.24
C GLU A 170 2.39 5.21 4.89
N MET A 171 1.26 4.79 4.31
CA MET A 171 0.70 5.41 3.11
C MET A 171 0.43 6.90 3.34
N LEU A 172 -0.22 7.25 4.45
CA LEU A 172 -0.51 8.65 4.79
C LEU A 172 0.76 9.48 4.94
N SER A 173 1.82 8.93 5.55
CA SER A 173 3.11 9.61 5.74
C SER A 173 3.79 10.00 4.41
N LEU A 174 3.42 9.34 3.32
CA LEU A 174 3.96 9.59 1.98
C LEU A 174 3.19 10.65 1.19
N LYS A 175 2.10 11.20 1.72
CA LYS A 175 1.21 12.11 0.98
C LYS A 175 1.94 13.33 0.41
N ASP A 176 2.83 13.93 1.19
CA ASP A 176 3.61 15.10 0.77
C ASP A 176 4.85 14.74 -0.06
N CYS A 177 5.12 13.43 -0.24
CA CYS A 177 6.26 12.91 -0.99
C CYS A 177 5.87 12.38 -2.38
N VAL A 178 4.57 12.38 -2.72
CA VAL A 178 4.05 11.87 -4.00
C VAL A 178 3.19 12.91 -4.68
N GLU A 179 3.25 12.94 -5.99
CA GLU A 179 2.42 13.83 -6.80
C GLU A 179 1.05 13.20 -7.08
N ASP A 180 0.03 14.05 -7.16
CA ASP A 180 -1.27 13.62 -7.64
C ASP A 180 -1.24 13.37 -9.16
N VAL A 181 -2.04 12.42 -9.59
CA VAL A 181 -2.09 12.01 -11.00
C VAL A 181 -3.49 12.17 -11.56
N ASN A 182 -3.59 12.29 -12.89
CA ASN A 182 -4.88 12.16 -13.55
C ASN A 182 -5.45 10.74 -13.30
N PRO A 183 -6.62 10.62 -12.66
CA PRO A 183 -7.19 9.31 -12.34
C PRO A 183 -7.35 8.39 -13.56
N LEU A 184 -7.67 8.95 -14.73
CA LEU A 184 -7.87 8.15 -15.94
C LEU A 184 -6.56 7.54 -16.47
N SER A 185 -5.42 8.17 -16.23
CA SER A 185 -4.11 7.69 -16.68
C SER A 185 -3.47 6.66 -15.74
N LEU A 186 -3.91 6.57 -14.47
CA LEU A 186 -3.32 5.65 -13.51
C LEU A 186 -3.50 4.19 -13.95
N LYS A 187 -2.40 3.46 -13.98
CA LYS A 187 -2.33 2.03 -14.28
C LYS A 187 -1.66 1.28 -13.14
N PRO A 188 -2.04 0.02 -12.90
CA PRO A 188 -1.31 -0.86 -11.99
C PRO A 188 0.14 -1.03 -12.42
N VAL A 189 1.04 -1.10 -11.46
CA VAL A 189 2.46 -1.43 -11.72
C VAL A 189 2.59 -2.94 -11.71
N TYR A 190 2.89 -3.49 -12.87
CA TYR A 190 3.24 -4.90 -13.07
C TYR A 190 4.72 -4.97 -13.41
N MET A 191 5.49 -5.56 -12.53
CA MET A 191 6.90 -5.85 -12.82
C MET A 191 6.96 -7.15 -13.61
N LYS A 192 7.65 -7.11 -14.72
CA LYS A 192 8.00 -8.28 -15.55
C LYS A 192 9.51 -8.47 -15.49
N ASP A 193 9.94 -9.69 -15.70
CA ASP A 193 11.37 -10.02 -15.92
C ASP A 193 11.87 -9.34 -17.17
#